data_cac0fe7e94f68bb7e3f6bca274920ff7
#
_entry.id   cac0fe7e94f68bb7e3f6bca274920ff7
#
_cell.length_a   1.000
_cell.length_b   1.000
_cell.length_c   1.000
_cell.angle_alpha   90.00
_cell.angle_beta   90.00
_cell.angle_gamma   90.00
#
_symmetry.space_group_name_H-M   'P 1'
#
loop_
_entity.id
_entity.type
_entity.pdbx_description
1 polymer ?
#
loop_
_entity_poly.entity_id
_entity_poly.type
_entity_poly.pdbx_seq_one_letter_code
_entity_poly.pdbx_strand_id
1 'polypeptide(L)'
;VYCAAAMATKTLQAQEARHLGRSDSFNHDDEALDAAVRSHKAYQEILSLTDYYNNTMANGKWRGSMDCNPRNLPVFGEPVLPGKLTADNIKEHSDASLIPAKLKNDNTIARNACQWSSASAQAKPIDRLGHSMNAVALPNGEKLTYEFSTFRSDSCVVRIATIPTQANDKGDIRYQVTIDDQAPVVFSLKEPYRSERWKQNVLRGQALRSIFTYLPMGKHTITIQALDPHIVVDQWMLDYDVDREFYVFP
;
A
#
# COMPACT_ATOMS: atom_id res chain seq x y z
N VAL A 1 -6.16 11.62 1.85
CA VAL A 1 -5.40 10.50 1.24
C VAL A 1 -5.08 10.81 -0.20
N TYR A 2 -6.06 11.06 -1.09
CA TYR A 2 -5.83 11.30 -2.54
C TYR A 2 -4.89 12.47 -2.82
N CYS A 3 -5.06 13.60 -2.15
CA CYS A 3 -4.21 14.77 -2.33
C CYS A 3 -2.74 14.48 -1.94
N ALA A 4 -2.51 13.70 -0.88
CA ALA A 4 -1.16 13.30 -0.48
C ALA A 4 -0.53 12.33 -1.52
N ALA A 5 -1.31 11.40 -2.07
CA ALA A 5 -0.85 10.52 -3.14
C ALA A 5 -0.51 11.29 -4.41
N ALA A 6 -1.36 12.22 -4.83
CA ALA A 6 -1.10 13.09 -5.97
C ALA A 6 0.16 13.96 -5.77
N MET A 7 0.39 14.47 -4.54
CA MET A 7 1.61 15.22 -4.20
C MET A 7 2.87 14.37 -4.33
N ALA A 8 2.84 13.13 -3.83
CA ALA A 8 3.95 12.19 -3.97
C ALA A 8 4.21 11.87 -5.45
N THR A 9 3.17 11.55 -6.22
CA THR A 9 3.27 11.28 -7.66
C THR A 9 3.86 12.48 -8.41
N LYS A 10 3.35 13.69 -8.17
CA LYS A 10 3.88 14.92 -8.76
C LYS A 10 5.39 15.06 -8.55
N THR A 11 5.83 14.89 -7.31
CA THR A 11 7.22 15.13 -6.92
C THR A 11 8.15 14.06 -7.48
N LEU A 12 7.81 12.78 -7.32
CA LEU A 12 8.63 11.66 -7.79
C LEU A 12 8.72 11.63 -9.31
N GLN A 13 7.61 11.83 -10.01
CA GLN A 13 7.60 11.84 -11.47
C GLN A 13 8.34 13.05 -12.05
N ALA A 14 8.31 14.22 -11.39
CA ALA A 14 9.15 15.35 -11.78
C ALA A 14 10.65 15.08 -11.58
N GLN A 15 11.02 14.33 -10.54
CA GLN A 15 12.42 13.91 -10.32
C GLN A 15 12.85 12.90 -11.39
N GLU A 16 12.01 11.93 -11.71
CA GLU A 16 12.25 10.94 -12.77
C GLU A 16 12.43 11.62 -14.12
N ALA A 17 11.52 12.50 -14.49
CA ALA A 17 11.61 13.29 -15.73
C ALA A 17 12.93 14.08 -15.83
N ARG A 18 13.37 14.71 -14.72
CA ARG A 18 14.65 15.44 -14.68
C ARG A 18 15.85 14.50 -14.76
N HIS A 19 15.77 13.32 -14.17
CA HIS A 19 16.86 12.33 -14.24
C HIS A 19 17.02 11.82 -15.67
N LEU A 20 15.93 11.37 -16.29
CA LEU A 20 15.92 10.85 -17.65
C LEU A 20 16.27 11.93 -18.69
N GLY A 21 15.75 13.14 -18.53
CA GLY A 21 16.00 14.25 -19.43
C GLY A 21 17.41 14.86 -19.36
N ARG A 22 18.23 14.46 -18.36
CA ARG A 22 19.67 14.81 -18.24
C ARG A 22 20.59 13.76 -18.85
N SER A 23 20.10 12.58 -19.14
CA SER A 23 20.89 11.53 -19.78
C SER A 23 21.20 11.95 -21.22
N ASP A 24 22.47 11.92 -21.58
CA ASP A 24 22.92 12.22 -22.96
C ASP A 24 22.58 11.11 -23.96
N SER A 25 21.96 10.02 -23.50
CA SER A 25 21.46 8.95 -24.36
C SER A 25 20.10 9.30 -24.92
N PHE A 26 20.01 9.40 -26.24
CA PHE A 26 18.79 9.69 -27.02
C PHE A 26 17.61 8.71 -26.83
N ASN A 27 17.75 7.69 -25.99
CA ASN A 27 16.78 6.60 -25.85
C ASN A 27 15.74 6.80 -24.74
N HIS A 28 15.75 7.92 -24.00
CA HIS A 28 14.87 8.11 -22.84
C HIS A 28 13.95 9.35 -22.94
N ASP A 29 13.91 10.01 -24.10
CA ASP A 29 13.10 11.22 -24.25
C ASP A 29 11.58 10.93 -24.08
N ASP A 30 11.10 9.79 -24.59
CA ASP A 30 9.69 9.38 -24.42
C ASP A 30 9.36 9.03 -22.97
N GLU A 31 10.27 8.34 -22.26
CA GLU A 31 10.09 7.98 -20.84
C GLU A 31 10.13 9.26 -19.96
N ALA A 32 11.03 10.20 -20.28
CA ALA A 32 11.11 11.49 -19.61
C ALA A 32 9.83 12.31 -19.81
N LEU A 33 9.29 12.29 -21.02
CA LEU A 33 8.04 12.98 -21.37
C LEU A 33 6.85 12.35 -20.64
N ASP A 34 6.75 11.02 -20.62
CA ASP A 34 5.72 10.30 -19.89
C ASP A 34 5.75 10.63 -18.38
N ALA A 35 6.93 10.66 -17.79
CA ALA A 35 7.10 11.04 -16.38
C ALA A 35 6.67 12.50 -16.15
N ALA A 36 7.02 13.40 -17.05
CA ALA A 36 6.61 14.81 -16.98
C ALA A 36 5.09 14.98 -17.08
N VAL A 37 4.45 14.25 -18.00
CA VAL A 37 2.98 14.25 -18.16
C VAL A 37 2.31 13.72 -16.90
N ARG A 38 2.80 12.61 -16.31
CA ARG A 38 2.28 12.09 -15.04
C ARG A 38 2.41 13.11 -13.90
N SER A 39 3.55 13.79 -13.82
CA SER A 39 3.78 14.83 -12.81
C SER A 39 2.79 15.99 -12.96
N HIS A 40 2.60 16.47 -14.19
CA HIS A 40 1.66 17.57 -14.47
C HIS A 40 0.21 17.16 -14.19
N LYS A 41 -0.22 15.97 -14.60
CA LYS A 41 -1.56 15.44 -14.29
C LYS A 41 -1.80 15.33 -12.79
N ALA A 42 -0.81 14.86 -12.02
CA ALA A 42 -0.91 14.82 -10.57
C ALA A 42 -1.04 16.21 -9.95
N TYR A 43 -0.39 17.22 -10.52
CA TYR A 43 -0.59 18.62 -10.11
C TYR A 43 -2.02 19.09 -10.38
N GLN A 44 -2.56 18.83 -11.57
CA GLN A 44 -3.95 19.15 -11.90
C GLN A 44 -4.95 18.44 -10.97
N GLU A 45 -4.67 17.21 -10.58
CA GLU A 45 -5.48 16.47 -9.61
C GLU A 45 -5.45 17.16 -8.24
N ILE A 46 -4.30 17.65 -7.76
CA ILE A 46 -4.20 18.41 -6.50
C ILE A 46 -5.10 19.66 -6.55
N LEU A 47 -5.06 20.40 -7.66
CA LEU A 47 -5.90 21.58 -7.85
C LEU A 47 -7.40 21.22 -7.80
N SER A 48 -7.80 20.18 -8.52
CA SER A 48 -9.18 19.70 -8.57
C SER A 48 -9.68 19.20 -7.21
N LEU A 49 -8.86 18.45 -6.49
CA LEU A 49 -9.19 17.93 -5.15
C LEU A 49 -9.32 19.08 -4.13
N THR A 50 -8.46 20.10 -4.25
CA THR A 50 -8.52 21.29 -3.39
C THR A 50 -9.78 22.11 -3.68
N ASP A 51 -10.13 22.28 -4.95
CA ASP A 51 -11.36 22.95 -5.36
C ASP A 51 -12.59 22.18 -4.87
N TYR A 52 -12.63 20.86 -5.10
CA TYR A 52 -13.71 20.01 -4.61
C TYR A 52 -13.90 20.10 -3.08
N TYR A 53 -12.81 20.05 -2.33
CA TYR A 53 -12.84 20.17 -0.87
C TYR A 53 -13.43 21.52 -0.42
N ASN A 54 -12.95 22.60 -1.05
CA ASN A 54 -13.36 23.94 -0.62
C ASN A 54 -14.80 24.29 -1.06
N ASN A 55 -15.19 23.92 -2.27
CA ASN A 55 -16.37 24.46 -2.91
C ASN A 55 -17.52 23.47 -3.04
N THR A 56 -17.26 22.17 -3.04
CA THR A 56 -18.29 21.15 -3.29
C THR A 56 -18.60 20.33 -2.04
N MET A 57 -17.56 19.89 -1.32
CA MET A 57 -17.74 19.09 -0.11
C MET A 57 -18.57 19.82 0.94
N ALA A 58 -19.56 19.11 1.50
CA ALA A 58 -20.47 19.65 2.51
C ALA A 58 -21.13 21.00 2.09
N ASN A 59 -21.49 21.12 0.79
CA ASN A 59 -22.09 22.32 0.21
C ASN A 59 -21.24 23.58 0.38
N GLY A 60 -19.92 23.45 0.27
CA GLY A 60 -18.97 24.55 0.38
C GLY A 60 -18.72 25.04 1.81
N LYS A 61 -19.08 24.27 2.82
CA LYS A 61 -18.81 24.58 4.23
C LYS A 61 -17.34 24.89 4.51
N TRP A 62 -16.44 24.26 3.76
CA TRP A 62 -14.99 24.32 3.95
C TRP A 62 -14.30 25.31 3.01
N ARG A 63 -15.04 26.23 2.42
CA ARG A 63 -14.49 27.23 1.48
C ARG A 63 -13.31 27.99 2.11
N GLY A 64 -12.16 27.93 1.42
CA GLY A 64 -10.92 28.59 1.84
C GLY A 64 -10.15 27.87 2.96
N SER A 65 -10.56 26.66 3.35
CA SER A 65 -9.86 25.88 4.39
C SER A 65 -8.64 25.13 3.85
N MET A 66 -8.64 24.79 2.57
CA MET A 66 -7.51 24.15 1.90
C MET A 66 -6.83 25.13 0.93
N ASP A 67 -5.51 25.18 1.00
CA ASP A 67 -4.66 25.90 0.05
C ASP A 67 -3.82 24.88 -0.74
N CYS A 68 -3.88 24.93 -2.06
CA CYS A 68 -3.08 24.06 -2.93
C CYS A 68 -1.60 24.46 -2.97
N ASN A 69 -1.26 25.71 -2.57
CA ASN A 69 0.11 26.21 -2.54
C ASN A 69 0.40 26.95 -1.21
N PRO A 70 0.39 26.26 -0.05
CA PRO A 70 0.59 26.88 1.24
C PRO A 70 1.90 27.66 1.29
N ARG A 71 1.81 28.92 1.72
CA ARG A 71 2.95 29.85 1.83
C ARG A 71 3.73 30.10 0.54
N ASN A 72 3.15 29.76 -0.60
CA ASN A 72 3.83 29.83 -1.92
C ASN A 72 5.18 29.06 -1.95
N LEU A 73 5.25 27.93 -1.24
CA LEU A 73 6.46 27.12 -1.26
C LEU A 73 6.57 26.35 -2.57
N PRO A 74 7.76 26.32 -3.22
CA PRO A 74 7.96 25.68 -4.52
C PRO A 74 7.54 24.21 -4.57
N VAL A 75 7.60 23.49 -3.43
CA VAL A 75 7.20 22.09 -3.35
C VAL A 75 5.71 21.88 -3.62
N PHE A 76 4.87 22.88 -3.38
CA PHE A 76 3.43 22.81 -3.63
C PHE A 76 3.04 23.37 -5.01
N GLY A 77 3.89 24.18 -5.61
CA GLY A 77 3.65 24.77 -6.93
C GLY A 77 3.69 23.78 -8.09
N GLU A 78 3.56 24.31 -9.27
CA GLU A 78 3.69 23.54 -10.51
C GLU A 78 5.06 22.86 -10.59
N PRO A 79 5.12 21.60 -11.11
CA PRO A 79 6.39 20.87 -11.15
C PRO A 79 7.38 21.54 -12.12
N VAL A 80 8.62 21.73 -11.66
CA VAL A 80 9.71 22.18 -12.52
C VAL A 80 10.21 20.99 -13.34
N LEU A 81 10.01 21.04 -14.63
CA LEU A 81 10.37 20.01 -15.60
C LEU A 81 11.65 20.36 -16.38
N PRO A 82 12.34 19.39 -17.00
CA PRO A 82 13.48 19.67 -17.87
C PRO A 82 13.11 20.63 -19.01
N GLY A 83 14.03 21.52 -19.38
CA GLY A 83 13.79 22.56 -20.37
C GLY A 83 13.47 22.09 -21.81
N LYS A 84 13.65 20.79 -22.10
CA LYS A 84 13.20 20.15 -23.34
C LYS A 84 11.69 19.91 -23.39
N LEU A 85 11.01 19.91 -22.23
CA LEU A 85 9.61 19.55 -22.09
C LEU A 85 8.79 20.83 -21.99
N THR A 86 8.10 21.16 -23.07
CA THR A 86 7.23 22.31 -23.16
C THR A 86 5.78 21.96 -22.79
N ALA A 87 4.97 22.98 -22.51
CA ALA A 87 3.54 22.77 -22.24
C ALA A 87 2.83 22.11 -23.44
N ASP A 88 3.30 22.32 -24.66
CA ASP A 88 2.71 21.72 -25.86
C ASP A 88 3.05 20.24 -25.97
N ASN A 89 4.30 19.83 -25.70
CA ASN A 89 4.66 18.42 -25.63
C ASN A 89 3.83 17.66 -24.58
N ILE A 90 3.59 18.28 -23.44
CA ILE A 90 2.78 17.69 -22.36
C ILE A 90 1.33 17.52 -22.80
N LYS A 91 0.76 18.47 -23.53
CA LYS A 91 -0.61 18.38 -24.05
C LYS A 91 -0.77 17.31 -25.12
N GLU A 92 0.18 17.17 -26.02
CA GLU A 92 0.18 16.16 -27.09
C GLU A 92 0.26 14.73 -26.50
N HIS A 93 0.91 14.55 -25.35
CA HIS A 93 1.04 13.27 -24.65
C HIS A 93 0.08 13.14 -23.46
N SER A 94 -1.11 13.75 -23.53
CA SER A 94 -2.07 13.81 -22.43
C SER A 94 -2.62 12.45 -21.95
N ASP A 95 -2.34 11.36 -22.68
CA ASP A 95 -2.86 10.01 -22.38
C ASP A 95 -2.01 9.19 -21.41
N ALA A 96 -0.84 9.70 -20.99
CA ALA A 96 -0.02 9.02 -20.01
C ALA A 96 -0.80 8.75 -18.71
N SER A 97 -0.82 7.50 -18.27
CA SER A 97 -1.47 7.10 -17.02
C SER A 97 -0.72 7.66 -15.81
N LEU A 98 -1.43 8.08 -14.77
CA LEU A 98 -0.82 8.44 -13.49
C LEU A 98 -0.07 7.27 -12.85
N ILE A 99 -0.46 6.03 -13.20
CA ILE A 99 0.18 4.80 -12.71
C ILE A 99 1.21 4.36 -13.75
N PRO A 100 2.52 4.30 -13.41
CA PRO A 100 3.55 3.78 -14.29
C PRO A 100 3.23 2.38 -14.80
N ALA A 101 3.59 2.07 -16.05
CA ALA A 101 3.35 0.74 -16.66
C ALA A 101 3.95 -0.40 -15.82
N LYS A 102 5.10 -0.17 -15.19
CA LYS A 102 5.76 -1.10 -14.27
C LYS A 102 4.84 -1.51 -13.10
N LEU A 103 4.06 -0.56 -12.55
CA LEU A 103 3.12 -0.86 -11.45
C LEU A 103 1.82 -1.48 -11.94
N LYS A 104 1.40 -1.20 -13.19
CA LYS A 104 0.19 -1.83 -13.78
C LYS A 104 0.36 -3.34 -13.99
N ASN A 105 1.58 -3.78 -14.24
CA ASN A 105 1.92 -5.21 -14.42
C ASN A 105 2.38 -5.87 -13.11
N ASP A 106 2.27 -5.16 -11.99
CA ASP A 106 2.55 -5.71 -10.69
C ASP A 106 1.41 -6.65 -10.27
N ASN A 107 1.70 -7.94 -10.24
CA ASN A 107 0.75 -8.99 -9.84
C ASN A 107 0.63 -9.13 -8.31
N THR A 108 1.02 -8.10 -7.56
CA THR A 108 0.83 -8.05 -6.11
C THR A 108 -0.65 -8.13 -5.77
N ILE A 109 -0.99 -8.97 -4.81
CA ILE A 109 -2.34 -9.12 -4.29
C ILE A 109 -2.33 -8.65 -2.84
N ALA A 110 -3.06 -7.59 -2.53
CA ALA A 110 -3.25 -7.10 -1.17
C ALA A 110 -4.73 -7.15 -0.78
N ARG A 111 -5.01 -7.50 0.47
CA ARG A 111 -6.37 -7.54 1.03
C ARG A 111 -6.39 -7.02 2.45
N ASN A 112 -7.43 -6.28 2.78
CA ASN A 112 -7.78 -6.00 4.15
C ASN A 112 -8.35 -7.26 4.82
N ALA A 113 -8.12 -7.43 6.11
CA ALA A 113 -8.57 -8.62 6.82
C ALA A 113 -10.09 -8.85 6.73
N CYS A 114 -10.89 -7.78 6.63
CA CYS A 114 -12.34 -7.87 6.48
C CYS A 114 -12.80 -8.33 5.08
N GLN A 115 -11.90 -8.45 4.10
CA GLN A 115 -12.20 -8.90 2.72
C GLN A 115 -12.02 -10.43 2.57
N TRP A 116 -12.50 -11.19 3.53
CA TRP A 116 -12.44 -12.65 3.51
C TRP A 116 -13.45 -13.27 2.53
N SER A 117 -13.16 -14.49 2.07
CA SER A 117 -14.11 -15.35 1.35
C SER A 117 -15.01 -16.12 2.34
N SER A 118 -14.43 -16.54 3.47
CA SER A 118 -15.18 -17.09 4.60
C SER A 118 -14.49 -16.77 5.93
N ALA A 119 -15.27 -16.69 6.99
CA ALA A 119 -14.79 -16.43 8.33
C ALA A 119 -15.54 -17.30 9.36
N SER A 120 -14.89 -17.63 10.45
CA SER A 120 -15.55 -18.28 11.60
C SER A 120 -16.53 -17.32 12.27
N ALA A 121 -17.52 -17.87 12.97
CA ALA A 121 -18.67 -17.14 13.51
C ALA A 121 -18.31 -16.02 14.50
N GLN A 122 -17.20 -16.14 15.21
CA GLN A 122 -16.77 -15.17 16.22
C GLN A 122 -15.69 -14.19 15.70
N ALA A 123 -15.29 -14.29 14.43
CA ALA A 123 -14.42 -13.31 13.80
C ALA A 123 -15.15 -11.96 13.71
N LYS A 124 -14.56 -10.91 14.27
CA LYS A 124 -15.24 -9.62 14.43
C LYS A 124 -14.43 -8.46 13.86
N PRO A 125 -14.91 -7.76 12.81
CA PRO A 125 -14.31 -6.51 12.37
C PRO A 125 -14.41 -5.45 13.46
N ILE A 126 -13.35 -4.66 13.61
CA ILE A 126 -13.28 -3.53 14.54
C ILE A 126 -13.12 -2.26 13.70
N ASP A 127 -14.17 -1.44 13.69
CA ASP A 127 -14.18 -0.16 12.96
C ASP A 127 -13.06 0.77 13.47
N ARG A 128 -12.41 1.46 12.52
CA ARG A 128 -11.33 2.43 12.75
C ARG A 128 -10.07 1.87 13.40
N LEU A 129 -9.86 0.56 13.36
CA LEU A 129 -8.64 -0.08 13.86
C LEU A 129 -7.74 -0.54 12.70
N GLY A 130 -6.42 -0.38 12.87
CA GLY A 130 -5.40 -0.78 11.91
C GLY A 130 -5.26 0.17 10.73
N HIS A 131 -4.33 -0.15 9.84
CA HIS A 131 -4.15 0.60 8.59
C HIS A 131 -5.32 0.39 7.63
N SER A 132 -5.95 -0.79 7.70
CA SER A 132 -7.17 -1.09 6.94
C SER A 132 -8.41 -0.30 7.41
N MET A 133 -8.35 0.32 8.59
CA MET A 133 -9.48 0.92 9.30
C MET A 133 -10.60 -0.08 9.63
N ASN A 134 -10.36 -1.39 9.45
CA ASN A 134 -11.30 -2.48 9.69
C ASN A 134 -10.55 -3.78 10.01
N ALA A 135 -9.61 -3.73 10.95
CA ALA A 135 -8.89 -4.90 11.42
C ALA A 135 -9.86 -5.91 12.07
N VAL A 136 -9.54 -7.19 12.00
CA VAL A 136 -10.44 -8.26 12.44
C VAL A 136 -9.88 -8.97 13.67
N ALA A 137 -10.64 -8.92 14.77
CA ALA A 137 -10.33 -9.69 15.98
C ALA A 137 -10.70 -11.16 15.77
N LEU A 138 -9.74 -12.03 16.07
CA LEU A 138 -9.89 -13.48 16.05
C LEU A 138 -9.74 -14.03 17.46
N PRO A 139 -10.83 -14.48 18.11
CA PRO A 139 -10.76 -15.32 19.30
C PRO A 139 -9.98 -16.61 19.04
N ASN A 140 -9.52 -17.26 20.09
CA ASN A 140 -8.78 -18.51 20.01
C ASN A 140 -9.54 -19.57 19.19
N GLY A 141 -8.88 -20.20 18.23
CA GLY A 141 -9.44 -21.20 17.32
C GLY A 141 -10.16 -20.64 16.08
N GLU A 142 -10.55 -19.37 16.10
CA GLU A 142 -11.24 -18.73 14.97
C GLU A 142 -10.31 -18.48 13.80
N LYS A 143 -10.86 -18.43 12.57
CA LYS A 143 -10.09 -18.33 11.35
C LYS A 143 -10.74 -17.42 10.31
N LEU A 144 -9.90 -16.87 9.44
CA LEU A 144 -10.26 -16.17 8.19
C LEU A 144 -9.70 -16.96 7.02
N THR A 145 -10.49 -17.14 5.97
CA THR A 145 -10.04 -17.79 4.74
C THR A 145 -10.28 -16.85 3.56
N TYR A 146 -9.29 -16.75 2.70
CA TYR A 146 -9.30 -15.92 1.50
C TYR A 146 -9.05 -16.79 0.29
N GLU A 147 -9.91 -16.68 -0.72
CA GLU A 147 -9.70 -17.25 -2.03
C GLU A 147 -9.13 -16.18 -2.96
N PHE A 148 -8.14 -16.53 -3.74
CA PHE A 148 -7.51 -15.62 -4.69
C PHE A 148 -6.97 -16.40 -5.90
N SER A 149 -6.58 -15.67 -6.94
CA SER A 149 -5.98 -16.27 -8.15
C SER A 149 -4.65 -15.60 -8.45
N THR A 150 -3.66 -16.41 -8.79
CA THR A 150 -2.38 -15.96 -9.31
C THR A 150 -2.35 -16.04 -10.82
N PHE A 151 -1.67 -15.10 -11.48
CA PHE A 151 -1.57 -15.00 -12.92
C PHE A 151 -0.20 -15.44 -13.46
N ARG A 152 0.69 -15.90 -12.56
CA ARG A 152 2.01 -16.44 -12.89
C ARG A 152 2.41 -17.51 -11.90
N SER A 153 3.26 -18.43 -12.36
CA SER A 153 3.88 -19.45 -11.51
C SER A 153 5.26 -18.96 -11.10
N ASP A 154 5.46 -18.62 -9.83
CA ASP A 154 6.73 -18.07 -9.37
C ASP A 154 6.88 -18.16 -7.84
N SER A 155 8.10 -17.94 -7.37
CA SER A 155 8.39 -17.71 -5.97
C SER A 155 7.82 -16.37 -5.55
N CYS A 156 7.20 -16.35 -4.39
CA CYS A 156 6.57 -15.15 -3.82
C CYS A 156 6.73 -15.10 -2.30
N VAL A 157 6.42 -13.96 -1.74
CA VAL A 157 6.34 -13.76 -0.30
C VAL A 157 4.91 -13.39 0.09
N VAL A 158 4.36 -14.13 1.04
CA VAL A 158 3.08 -13.79 1.67
C VAL A 158 3.39 -13.09 2.98
N ARG A 159 2.95 -11.84 3.09
CA ARG A 159 3.15 -11.01 4.29
C ARG A 159 1.82 -10.84 5.01
N ILE A 160 1.81 -11.12 6.30
CA ILE A 160 0.65 -10.95 7.18
C ILE A 160 0.94 -9.80 8.12
N ALA A 161 0.04 -8.82 8.16
CA ALA A 161 0.07 -7.71 9.09
C ALA A 161 -0.99 -7.93 10.18
N THR A 162 -0.55 -7.93 11.42
CA THR A 162 -1.42 -7.96 12.59
C THR A 162 -1.21 -6.71 13.43
N ILE A 163 -2.19 -6.34 14.26
CA ILE A 163 -2.00 -5.31 15.26
C ILE A 163 -0.95 -5.83 16.26
N PRO A 164 0.07 -5.03 16.64
CA PRO A 164 1.18 -5.46 17.48
C PRO A 164 0.76 -5.60 18.95
N THR A 165 -0.17 -6.50 19.22
CA THR A 165 -0.63 -6.79 20.59
C THR A 165 0.53 -7.39 21.38
N GLN A 166 0.76 -6.90 22.58
CA GLN A 166 1.82 -7.37 23.45
C GLN A 166 1.32 -8.54 24.30
N ALA A 167 2.05 -9.66 24.25
CA ALA A 167 1.81 -10.76 25.17
C ALA A 167 2.16 -10.35 26.60
N ASN A 168 1.36 -10.77 27.58
CA ASN A 168 1.72 -10.61 28.98
C ASN A 168 2.82 -11.60 29.39
N ASP A 169 3.37 -11.47 30.59
CA ASP A 169 4.47 -12.31 31.08
C ASP A 169 4.13 -13.81 31.15
N LYS A 170 2.84 -14.16 31.15
CA LYS A 170 2.34 -15.53 31.38
C LYS A 170 1.91 -16.24 30.10
N GLY A 171 1.90 -15.57 28.97
CA GLY A 171 1.34 -16.12 27.72
C GLY A 171 2.15 -15.78 26.48
N ASP A 172 1.67 -16.31 25.39
CA ASP A 172 2.07 -15.97 24.03
C ASP A 172 0.82 -15.50 23.28
N ILE A 173 1.03 -14.90 22.11
CA ILE A 173 -0.03 -14.54 21.17
C ILE A 173 0.39 -15.11 19.83
N ARG A 174 -0.14 -16.29 19.49
CA ARG A 174 0.24 -17.03 18.30
C ARG A 174 -0.92 -17.15 17.35
N TYR A 175 -0.58 -17.19 16.09
CA TYR A 175 -1.48 -17.56 15.00
C TYR A 175 -0.74 -18.44 14.00
N GLN A 176 -1.49 -19.17 13.20
CA GLN A 176 -0.94 -19.94 12.09
C GLN A 176 -1.53 -19.49 10.76
N VAL A 177 -0.74 -19.69 9.72
CA VAL A 177 -1.12 -19.41 8.33
C VAL A 177 -0.93 -20.67 7.51
N THR A 178 -1.97 -21.06 6.80
CA THR A 178 -1.96 -22.20 5.87
C THR A 178 -2.22 -21.66 4.45
N ILE A 179 -1.40 -22.05 3.51
CA ILE A 179 -1.56 -21.71 2.09
C ILE A 179 -1.86 -23.02 1.38
N ASP A 180 -3.03 -23.11 0.75
CA ASP A 180 -3.54 -24.33 0.14
C ASP A 180 -3.42 -25.53 1.09
N ASP A 181 -2.84 -26.65 0.63
CA ASP A 181 -2.60 -27.86 1.39
C ASP A 181 -1.19 -27.92 2.05
N GLN A 182 -0.46 -26.80 2.07
CA GLN A 182 0.87 -26.74 2.69
C GLN A 182 0.78 -26.86 4.21
N ALA A 183 1.87 -27.29 4.83
CA ALA A 183 1.96 -27.34 6.28
C ALA A 183 1.78 -25.92 6.88
N PRO A 184 0.99 -25.76 7.94
CA PRO A 184 0.77 -24.47 8.57
C PRO A 184 2.06 -23.88 9.15
N VAL A 185 2.27 -22.60 8.94
CA VAL A 185 3.37 -21.84 9.53
C VAL A 185 2.85 -21.08 10.76
N VAL A 186 3.46 -21.34 11.92
CA VAL A 186 3.06 -20.70 13.18
C VAL A 186 3.92 -19.46 13.44
N PHE A 187 3.27 -18.37 13.80
CA PHE A 187 3.91 -17.12 14.20
C PHE A 187 3.55 -16.74 15.63
N SER A 188 4.52 -16.15 16.33
CA SER A 188 4.33 -15.49 17.62
C SER A 188 4.44 -13.99 17.47
N LEU A 189 3.58 -13.25 18.19
CA LEU A 189 3.66 -11.78 18.32
C LEU A 189 4.49 -11.37 19.55
N LYS A 190 4.92 -12.32 20.38
CA LYS A 190 5.75 -12.04 21.55
C LYS A 190 7.13 -11.60 21.13
N GLU A 191 7.49 -10.39 21.52
CA GLU A 191 8.80 -9.81 21.25
C GLU A 191 9.49 -9.40 22.55
N PRO A 192 10.79 -9.60 22.68
CA PRO A 192 11.52 -9.06 23.81
C PRO A 192 11.36 -7.53 23.90
N TYR A 193 11.08 -7.03 25.10
CA TYR A 193 10.86 -5.61 25.32
C TYR A 193 12.03 -4.77 24.77
N ARG A 194 11.71 -3.76 23.97
CA ARG A 194 12.67 -2.90 23.26
C ARG A 194 13.62 -3.59 22.28
N SER A 195 13.35 -4.82 21.89
CA SER A 195 14.07 -5.43 20.75
C SER A 195 13.83 -4.60 19.49
N GLU A 196 14.68 -4.78 18.48
CA GLU A 196 14.54 -4.03 17.23
C GLU A 196 13.18 -4.33 16.57
N ARG A 197 12.75 -5.58 16.54
CA ARG A 197 11.44 -5.97 16.00
C ARG A 197 10.28 -5.38 16.81
N TRP A 198 10.41 -5.32 18.14
CA TRP A 198 9.42 -4.64 18.99
C TRP A 198 9.28 -3.17 18.60
N LYS A 199 10.40 -2.45 18.43
CA LYS A 199 10.41 -1.04 18.01
C LYS A 199 9.76 -0.86 16.64
N GLN A 200 10.14 -1.70 15.66
CA GLN A 200 9.57 -1.65 14.31
C GLN A 200 8.06 -1.90 14.32
N ASN A 201 7.58 -2.88 15.08
CA ASN A 201 6.15 -3.15 15.24
C ASN A 201 5.40 -1.92 15.80
N VAL A 202 5.97 -1.26 16.81
CA VAL A 202 5.36 -0.07 17.43
C VAL A 202 5.36 1.12 16.46
N LEU A 203 6.49 1.41 15.80
CA LEU A 203 6.62 2.52 14.86
C LEU A 203 5.71 2.36 13.65
N ARG A 204 5.56 1.15 13.14
CA ARG A 204 4.69 0.84 12.01
C ARG A 204 3.21 0.73 12.39
N GLY A 205 2.90 0.47 13.65
CA GLY A 205 1.54 0.13 14.09
C GLY A 205 1.05 -1.25 13.59
N GLN A 206 1.95 -2.06 13.05
CA GLN A 206 1.70 -3.41 12.55
C GLN A 206 2.86 -4.34 12.87
N ALA A 207 2.56 -5.58 13.23
CA ALA A 207 3.54 -6.66 13.32
C ALA A 207 3.49 -7.46 12.01
N LEU A 208 4.55 -7.40 11.22
CA LEU A 208 4.67 -8.12 9.95
C LEU A 208 5.32 -9.48 10.16
N ARG A 209 4.75 -10.51 9.50
CA ARG A 209 5.33 -11.85 9.38
C ARG A 209 5.27 -12.29 7.93
N SER A 210 6.29 -13.00 7.46
CA SER A 210 6.47 -13.36 6.06
C SER A 210 6.63 -14.86 5.89
N ILE A 211 6.01 -15.39 4.84
CA ILE A 211 6.17 -16.77 4.37
C ILE A 211 6.71 -16.70 2.94
N PHE A 212 7.86 -17.31 2.71
CA PHE A 212 8.39 -17.48 1.36
C PHE A 212 7.90 -18.80 0.82
N THR A 213 7.27 -18.78 -0.34
CA THR A 213 6.68 -19.97 -0.97
C THR A 213 6.72 -19.86 -2.49
N TYR A 214 6.47 -20.98 -3.17
CA TYR A 214 6.23 -21.01 -4.60
C TYR A 214 4.74 -21.30 -4.82
N LEU A 215 4.09 -20.51 -5.66
CA LEU A 215 2.71 -20.74 -6.08
C LEU A 215 2.64 -20.89 -7.60
N PRO A 216 2.00 -21.97 -8.10
CA PRO A 216 1.69 -22.08 -9.52
C PRO A 216 0.63 -21.06 -9.92
N MET A 217 0.49 -20.78 -11.20
CA MET A 217 -0.65 -19.99 -11.70
C MET A 217 -1.95 -20.75 -11.45
N GLY A 218 -2.94 -20.09 -10.88
CA GLY A 218 -4.24 -20.70 -10.58
C GLY A 218 -4.95 -20.13 -9.40
N LYS A 219 -5.92 -20.90 -8.88
CA LYS A 219 -6.69 -20.57 -7.68
C LYS A 219 -5.98 -21.09 -6.44
N HIS A 220 -5.97 -20.26 -5.41
CA HIS A 220 -5.33 -20.52 -4.13
C HIS A 220 -6.21 -20.12 -2.96
N THR A 221 -5.89 -20.65 -1.81
CA THR A 221 -6.48 -20.27 -0.53
C THR A 221 -5.40 -19.89 0.47
N ILE A 222 -5.69 -18.89 1.30
CA ILE A 222 -4.90 -18.59 2.48
C ILE A 222 -5.82 -18.60 3.70
N THR A 223 -5.46 -19.34 4.73
CA THR A 223 -6.20 -19.39 5.99
C THR A 223 -5.33 -18.88 7.11
N ILE A 224 -5.83 -17.90 7.85
CA ILE A 224 -5.20 -17.33 9.05
C ILE A 224 -6.04 -17.75 10.25
N GLN A 225 -5.45 -18.49 11.19
CA GLN A 225 -6.15 -19.01 12.37
C GLN A 225 -5.45 -18.56 13.65
N ALA A 226 -6.21 -18.04 14.60
CA ALA A 226 -5.73 -17.74 15.94
C ALA A 226 -5.48 -19.02 16.75
N LEU A 227 -4.31 -19.14 17.36
CA LEU A 227 -3.95 -20.22 18.30
C LEU A 227 -4.04 -19.78 19.76
N ASP A 228 -4.02 -18.47 19.98
CA ASP A 228 -4.16 -17.85 21.28
C ASP A 228 -5.15 -16.68 21.19
N PRO A 229 -5.73 -16.21 22.30
CA PRO A 229 -6.60 -15.02 22.29
C PRO A 229 -5.84 -13.75 21.92
N HIS A 230 -6.59 -12.71 21.54
CA HIS A 230 -6.10 -11.35 21.21
C HIS A 230 -5.33 -11.23 19.90
N ILE A 231 -5.49 -12.14 18.97
CA ILE A 231 -5.04 -11.96 17.59
C ILE A 231 -5.98 -10.98 16.90
N VAL A 232 -5.40 -9.96 16.28
CA VAL A 232 -6.12 -8.98 15.45
C VAL A 232 -5.39 -8.87 14.13
N VAL A 233 -6.01 -9.39 13.08
CA VAL A 233 -5.47 -9.35 11.70
C VAL A 233 -5.89 -8.05 11.04
N ASP A 234 -4.94 -7.35 10.42
CA ASP A 234 -5.19 -6.07 9.74
C ASP A 234 -5.23 -6.25 8.23
N GLN A 235 -4.15 -6.77 7.66
CA GLN A 235 -4.01 -6.94 6.21
C GLN A 235 -3.13 -8.15 5.89
N TRP A 236 -3.21 -8.63 4.64
CA TRP A 236 -2.23 -9.55 4.10
C TRP A 236 -1.92 -9.18 2.64
N MET A 237 -0.74 -9.59 2.18
CA MET A 237 -0.25 -9.31 0.85
C MET A 237 0.55 -10.48 0.31
N LEU A 238 0.34 -10.83 -0.96
CA LEU A 238 1.20 -11.69 -1.75
C LEU A 238 1.99 -10.80 -2.71
N ASP A 239 3.30 -10.91 -2.70
CA ASP A 239 4.21 -10.10 -3.49
C ASP A 239 5.26 -10.98 -4.17
N TYR A 240 5.55 -10.68 -5.42
CA TYR A 240 6.62 -11.34 -6.20
C TYR A 240 7.95 -10.60 -6.09
N ASP A 241 7.95 -9.37 -5.58
CA ASP A 241 9.14 -8.65 -5.21
C ASP A 241 9.42 -8.88 -3.71
N VAL A 242 10.32 -9.84 -3.44
CA VAL A 242 10.64 -10.25 -2.06
C VAL A 242 11.36 -9.16 -1.27
N ASP A 243 12.07 -8.28 -1.97
CA ASP A 243 12.86 -7.18 -1.40
C ASP A 243 12.10 -5.84 -1.39
N ARG A 244 10.82 -5.84 -1.77
CA ARG A 244 10.03 -4.62 -1.79
C ARG A 244 10.02 -3.93 -0.44
N GLU A 245 10.43 -2.69 -0.43
CA GLU A 245 10.27 -1.79 0.70
C GLU A 245 8.92 -1.04 0.58
N PHE A 246 8.16 -1.04 1.67
CA PHE A 246 6.88 -0.34 1.75
C PHE A 246 6.59 0.08 3.20
N TYR A 247 5.87 1.17 3.37
CA TYR A 247 5.40 1.62 4.69
C TYR A 247 3.98 1.12 4.98
N VAL A 248 3.10 1.22 4.01
CA VAL A 248 1.75 0.64 4.04
C VAL A 248 1.60 -0.36 2.91
N PHE A 249 0.72 -1.34 3.08
CA PHE A 249 0.41 -2.28 2.00
C PHE A 249 -0.19 -1.52 0.81
N PRO A 250 0.25 -1.86 -0.41
CA PRO A 250 -0.22 -1.21 -1.63
C PRO A 250 -1.69 -1.48 -1.91
#